data_0d2f07fc3cfbe82ba119beae08923b99
#
_entry.id   0d2f07fc3cfbe82ba119beae08923b99
#
_cell.length_a   1.000
_cell.length_b   1.000
_cell.length_c   1.000
_cell.angle_alpha   90.00
_cell.angle_beta   90.00
_cell.angle_gamma   90.00
#
_symmetry.space_group_name_H-M   'P 1'
#
loop_
_entity.id
_entity.type
_entity.pdbx_description
1 polymer ?
#
loop_
_entity_poly.entity_id
_entity_poly.type
_entity_poly.pdbx_seq_one_letter_code
_entity_poly.pdbx_strand_id
1 'polypeptide(L)'
;MIPHHLITLVGPTASGKTSLGVAIAAALSGEIISADSRQVYRRMDIGTGKDLSEYTLPDGSSIPYHLIDIANPGEVYDLFHWLAAFRTSYQDILNRGKTPLLVGGTGLYVETALRGDSLSNAPQNERLRKDLYNLSHEDLKDILRRYGGTPRTDIGSVRRTIRAIEIAAYYARYPEQDPWKKLNATVKTQGNEAQNSPLILCIQLPREERVRRIGERLKKRLEEGLIEEVEQLIASGVPTERLIQYGLEYRFITQHLLGELSREEMIARLEIAIRQFAKRQMTWFRGMGRRGYTLHYLDGTQSTDRLCQEALEYICLKARGQTQLTSSLS
;
A
#
# COMPACT_ATOMS: atom_id res chain seq x y z
N MET A 1 -5.78 3.33 18.03
CA MET A 1 -4.96 2.29 18.69
C MET A 1 -4.22 1.56 17.57
N ILE A 2 -2.90 1.50 17.60
CA ILE A 2 -2.11 0.68 16.66
C ILE A 2 -2.35 -0.77 17.06
N PRO A 3 -2.75 -1.63 16.12
CA PRO A 3 -3.07 -3.01 16.48
C PRO A 3 -1.81 -3.75 16.94
N HIS A 4 -1.79 -4.24 18.17
CA HIS A 4 -0.66 -4.98 18.77
C HIS A 4 -0.35 -6.31 18.08
N HIS A 5 -1.24 -6.78 17.20
CA HIS A 5 -1.14 -8.10 16.57
C HIS A 5 -1.01 -8.03 15.05
N LEU A 6 -0.89 -6.84 14.46
CA LEU A 6 -0.73 -6.71 13.02
C LEU A 6 0.72 -6.97 12.60
N ILE A 7 0.94 -8.07 11.90
CA ILE A 7 2.21 -8.34 11.23
C ILE A 7 2.16 -7.69 9.84
N THR A 8 3.18 -6.93 9.48
CA THR A 8 3.23 -6.20 8.23
C THR A 8 4.42 -6.65 7.39
N LEU A 9 4.18 -7.13 6.17
CA LEU A 9 5.21 -7.55 5.22
C LEU A 9 5.22 -6.60 4.03
N VAL A 10 6.32 -5.88 3.86
CA VAL A 10 6.50 -4.92 2.77
C VAL A 10 7.73 -5.25 1.92
N GLY A 11 7.81 -4.64 0.77
CA GLY A 11 8.95 -4.77 -0.15
C GLY A 11 8.59 -4.28 -1.55
N PRO A 12 9.57 -4.16 -2.46
CA PRO A 12 9.33 -3.70 -3.82
C PRO A 12 8.55 -4.71 -4.65
N THR A 13 8.06 -4.29 -5.81
CA THR A 13 7.53 -5.25 -6.80
C THR A 13 8.59 -6.29 -7.17
N ALA A 14 8.14 -7.50 -7.51
CA ALA A 14 8.98 -8.65 -7.83
C ALA A 14 9.94 -9.12 -6.71
N SER A 15 9.62 -8.86 -5.43
CA SER A 15 10.43 -9.31 -4.29
C SER A 15 10.01 -10.64 -3.66
N GLY A 16 8.91 -11.26 -4.11
CA GLY A 16 8.39 -12.50 -3.50
C GLY A 16 7.55 -12.30 -2.23
N LYS A 17 6.96 -11.09 -2.06
CA LYS A 17 6.11 -10.79 -0.88
C LYS A 17 4.93 -11.72 -0.72
N THR A 18 4.26 -12.09 -1.81
CA THR A 18 3.05 -12.93 -1.77
C THR A 18 3.41 -14.30 -1.25
N SER A 19 4.37 -14.98 -1.86
CA SER A 19 4.82 -16.32 -1.45
C SER A 19 5.30 -16.34 0.01
N LEU A 20 6.09 -15.33 0.44
CA LEU A 20 6.53 -15.22 1.83
C LEU A 20 5.35 -14.92 2.78
N GLY A 21 4.43 -14.05 2.39
CA GLY A 21 3.23 -13.75 3.17
C GLY A 21 2.36 -14.97 3.38
N VAL A 22 2.17 -15.78 2.34
CA VAL A 22 1.45 -17.07 2.39
C VAL A 22 2.15 -18.05 3.33
N ALA A 23 3.47 -18.21 3.23
CA ALA A 23 4.23 -19.09 4.13
C ALA A 23 4.12 -18.66 5.60
N ILE A 24 4.23 -17.36 5.90
CA ILE A 24 4.05 -16.84 7.27
C ILE A 24 2.60 -17.05 7.75
N ALA A 25 1.61 -16.77 6.88
CA ALA A 25 0.19 -16.96 7.23
C ALA A 25 -0.12 -18.43 7.54
N ALA A 26 0.39 -19.37 6.74
CA ALA A 26 0.26 -20.79 6.99
C ALA A 26 0.82 -21.20 8.37
N ALA A 27 2.04 -20.75 8.70
CA ALA A 27 2.70 -21.06 9.96
C ALA A 27 2.00 -20.47 11.19
N LEU A 28 1.31 -19.34 11.05
CA LEU A 28 0.66 -18.59 12.14
C LEU A 28 -0.87 -18.76 12.18
N SER A 29 -1.45 -19.67 11.37
CA SER A 29 -2.91 -19.77 11.17
C SER A 29 -3.54 -18.40 10.88
N GLY A 30 -2.85 -17.60 10.06
CA GLY A 30 -3.18 -16.22 9.77
C GLY A 30 -3.94 -16.05 8.45
N GLU A 31 -4.36 -14.83 8.19
CA GLU A 31 -5.02 -14.40 6.96
C GLU A 31 -4.36 -13.13 6.42
N ILE A 32 -4.33 -13.00 5.10
CA ILE A 32 -3.64 -11.90 4.43
C ILE A 32 -4.63 -10.77 4.12
N ILE A 33 -4.24 -9.53 4.42
CA ILE A 33 -4.91 -8.32 3.96
C ILE A 33 -3.99 -7.64 2.94
N SER A 34 -4.44 -7.48 1.70
CA SER A 34 -3.63 -6.85 0.65
C SER A 34 -3.51 -5.34 0.87
N ALA A 35 -2.29 -4.83 0.90
CA ALA A 35 -1.97 -3.40 0.86
C ALA A 35 -1.46 -3.00 -0.54
N ASP A 36 -2.20 -3.37 -1.57
CA ASP A 36 -1.95 -2.98 -2.95
C ASP A 36 -3.16 -2.24 -3.53
N SER A 37 -2.93 -0.99 -3.96
CA SER A 37 -3.99 -0.11 -4.48
C SER A 37 -4.52 -0.52 -5.86
N ARG A 38 -3.98 -1.58 -6.47
CA ARG A 38 -4.38 -2.06 -7.80
C ARG A 38 -5.05 -3.42 -7.74
N GLN A 39 -4.64 -4.29 -6.82
CA GLN A 39 -5.26 -5.60 -6.63
C GLN A 39 -6.71 -5.56 -6.17
N VAL A 40 -7.20 -4.40 -5.75
CA VAL A 40 -8.61 -4.19 -5.39
C VAL A 40 -9.58 -4.37 -6.56
N TYR A 41 -9.12 -4.20 -7.81
CA TYR A 41 -9.97 -4.22 -9.00
C TYR A 41 -10.13 -5.63 -9.59
N ARG A 42 -11.37 -6.07 -9.78
CA ARG A 42 -11.71 -7.35 -10.46
C ARG A 42 -11.22 -7.37 -11.89
N ARG A 43 -10.88 -8.54 -12.41
CA ARG A 43 -10.43 -8.74 -13.81
C ARG A 43 -9.17 -7.96 -14.19
N MET A 44 -8.44 -7.46 -13.22
CA MET A 44 -7.14 -6.83 -13.39
C MET A 44 -6.10 -7.71 -12.70
N ASP A 45 -5.87 -8.91 -13.24
CA ASP A 45 -5.18 -9.99 -12.53
C ASP A 45 -3.69 -10.01 -12.88
N ILE A 46 -3.38 -10.11 -14.18
CA ILE A 46 -2.00 -10.21 -14.67
C ILE A 46 -1.25 -8.88 -14.45
N GLY A 47 -1.85 -7.75 -14.86
CA GLY A 47 -1.23 -6.44 -14.77
C GLY A 47 -0.98 -5.98 -13.32
N THR A 48 -1.83 -6.37 -12.38
CA THR A 48 -1.63 -6.04 -10.95
C THR A 48 -0.82 -7.08 -10.20
N GLY A 49 -0.65 -8.28 -10.79
CA GLY A 49 0.07 -9.40 -10.18
C GLY A 49 -0.56 -9.89 -8.92
N LYS A 50 -1.82 -10.25 -9.01
CA LYS A 50 -2.52 -10.89 -7.90
C LYS A 50 -1.93 -12.24 -7.58
N ASP A 51 -1.50 -12.97 -8.63
CA ASP A 51 -0.84 -14.28 -8.54
C ASP A 51 -1.60 -15.19 -7.55
N LEU A 52 -2.96 -15.29 -7.71
CA LEU A 52 -3.87 -15.94 -6.74
C LEU A 52 -3.55 -17.42 -6.50
N SER A 53 -2.92 -18.08 -7.45
CA SER A 53 -2.43 -19.46 -7.28
C SER A 53 -1.40 -19.60 -6.17
N GLU A 54 -0.66 -18.54 -5.82
CA GLU A 54 0.30 -18.56 -4.71
C GLU A 54 -0.37 -18.72 -3.34
N TYR A 55 -1.68 -18.40 -3.23
CA TYR A 55 -2.44 -18.55 -1.98
C TYR A 55 -2.88 -19.98 -1.71
N THR A 56 -2.74 -20.89 -2.68
CA THR A 56 -3.03 -22.31 -2.52
C THR A 56 -1.78 -23.04 -2.07
N LEU A 57 -1.88 -23.75 -0.95
CA LEU A 57 -0.77 -24.52 -0.37
C LEU A 57 -0.61 -25.89 -1.10
N PRO A 58 0.54 -26.56 -0.96
CA PRO A 58 0.78 -27.85 -1.61
C PRO A 58 -0.22 -28.96 -1.23
N ASP A 59 -0.85 -28.87 -0.06
CA ASP A 59 -1.90 -29.78 0.40
C ASP A 59 -3.30 -29.49 -0.16
N GLY A 60 -3.42 -28.47 -1.02
CA GLY A 60 -4.67 -28.02 -1.62
C GLY A 60 -5.49 -27.06 -0.75
N SER A 61 -5.09 -26.80 0.49
CA SER A 61 -5.72 -25.76 1.31
C SER A 61 -5.35 -24.37 0.81
N SER A 62 -6.14 -23.36 1.16
CA SER A 62 -5.92 -21.99 0.70
C SER A 62 -5.80 -21.03 1.89
N ILE A 63 -4.85 -20.10 1.80
CA ILE A 63 -4.74 -19.01 2.76
C ILE A 63 -5.80 -17.95 2.43
N PRO A 64 -6.71 -17.62 3.37
CA PRO A 64 -7.68 -16.57 3.16
C PRO A 64 -7.00 -15.21 2.93
N TYR A 65 -7.53 -14.47 1.96
CA TYR A 65 -7.05 -13.12 1.65
C TYR A 65 -8.20 -12.12 1.56
N HIS A 66 -7.91 -10.88 1.87
CA HIS A 66 -8.85 -9.77 1.92
C HIS A 66 -8.35 -8.60 1.10
N LEU A 67 -9.26 -7.76 0.63
CA LEU A 67 -9.02 -6.54 -0.15
C LEU A 67 -8.39 -6.79 -1.52
N ILE A 68 -8.64 -7.96 -2.09
CA ILE A 68 -8.41 -8.30 -3.48
C ILE A 68 -9.79 -8.48 -4.13
N ASP A 69 -9.98 -8.02 -5.37
CA ASP A 69 -11.22 -8.16 -6.13
C ASP A 69 -12.49 -7.59 -5.46
N ILE A 70 -12.38 -6.44 -4.83
CA ILE A 70 -13.47 -5.80 -4.09
C ILE A 70 -14.13 -4.62 -4.83
N ALA A 71 -13.52 -4.12 -5.90
CA ALA A 71 -14.03 -3.02 -6.73
C ALA A 71 -14.09 -3.44 -8.21
N ASN A 72 -14.93 -2.77 -9.01
CA ASN A 72 -14.97 -3.02 -10.44
C ASN A 72 -14.05 -2.04 -11.20
N PRO A 73 -13.45 -2.46 -12.32
CA PRO A 73 -12.76 -1.53 -13.21
C PRO A 73 -13.69 -0.41 -13.66
N GLY A 74 -13.20 0.83 -13.67
CA GLY A 74 -14.02 2.02 -13.92
C GLY A 74 -14.42 2.76 -12.65
N GLU A 75 -14.57 2.08 -11.52
CA GLU A 75 -14.88 2.69 -10.23
C GLU A 75 -13.68 3.47 -9.64
N VAL A 76 -13.99 4.43 -8.77
CA VAL A 76 -12.99 5.14 -7.99
C VAL A 76 -12.87 4.46 -6.63
N TYR A 77 -11.74 3.78 -6.41
CA TYR A 77 -11.44 3.17 -5.11
C TYR A 77 -10.18 3.82 -4.55
N ASP A 78 -10.34 4.63 -3.52
CA ASP A 78 -9.28 5.44 -2.93
C ASP A 78 -8.83 4.91 -1.56
N LEU A 79 -7.83 5.58 -0.98
CA LEU A 79 -7.29 5.24 0.33
C LEU A 79 -8.36 5.26 1.44
N PHE A 80 -9.37 6.13 1.33
CA PHE A 80 -10.44 6.24 2.34
C PHE A 80 -11.29 4.96 2.36
N HIS A 81 -11.75 4.52 1.19
CA HIS A 81 -12.51 3.27 1.03
C HIS A 81 -11.67 2.07 1.47
N TRP A 82 -10.40 2.04 1.06
CA TRP A 82 -9.48 0.97 1.45
C TRP A 82 -9.29 0.89 2.98
N LEU A 83 -9.08 2.03 3.64
CA LEU A 83 -8.86 2.05 5.09
C LEU A 83 -10.09 1.59 5.88
N ALA A 84 -11.29 1.96 5.41
CA ALA A 84 -12.54 1.47 6.00
C ALA A 84 -12.66 -0.05 5.89
N ALA A 85 -12.43 -0.58 4.68
CA ALA A 85 -12.44 -2.02 4.43
C ALA A 85 -11.33 -2.77 5.19
N PHE A 86 -10.12 -2.18 5.29
CA PHE A 86 -9.02 -2.72 6.09
C PHE A 86 -9.44 -2.89 7.56
N ARG A 87 -10.04 -1.87 8.16
CA ARG A 87 -10.47 -1.93 9.57
C ARG A 87 -11.52 -3.02 9.81
N THR A 88 -12.46 -3.17 8.89
CA THR A 88 -13.47 -4.24 8.95
C THR A 88 -12.83 -5.62 8.86
N SER A 89 -12.00 -5.87 7.86
CA SER A 89 -11.31 -7.16 7.68
C SER A 89 -10.37 -7.46 8.85
N TYR A 90 -9.61 -6.48 9.30
CA TYR A 90 -8.71 -6.63 10.44
C TYR A 90 -9.46 -7.05 11.71
N GLN A 91 -10.57 -6.38 12.03
CA GLN A 91 -11.37 -6.70 13.22
C GLN A 91 -12.04 -8.07 13.11
N ASP A 92 -12.54 -8.42 11.91
CA ASP A 92 -13.14 -9.74 11.66
C ASP A 92 -12.13 -10.87 11.87
N ILE A 93 -10.91 -10.75 11.32
CA ILE A 93 -9.83 -11.72 11.50
C ILE A 93 -9.51 -11.91 12.99
N LEU A 94 -9.38 -10.82 13.74
CA LEU A 94 -9.12 -10.88 15.18
C LEU A 94 -10.27 -11.55 15.96
N ASN A 95 -11.53 -11.22 15.62
CA ASN A 95 -12.70 -11.81 16.27
C ASN A 95 -12.80 -13.32 16.06
N ARG A 96 -12.25 -13.84 14.94
CA ARG A 96 -12.12 -15.27 14.66
C ARG A 96 -10.88 -15.92 15.29
N GLY A 97 -10.11 -15.16 16.08
CA GLY A 97 -8.86 -15.65 16.72
C GLY A 97 -7.75 -15.96 15.74
N LYS A 98 -7.77 -15.33 14.55
CA LYS A 98 -6.74 -15.50 13.52
C LYS A 98 -5.71 -14.39 13.56
N THR A 99 -4.54 -14.62 12.97
CA THR A 99 -3.47 -13.62 12.89
C THR A 99 -3.59 -12.79 11.62
N PRO A 100 -3.81 -11.45 11.69
CA PRO A 100 -3.86 -10.61 10.49
C PRO A 100 -2.44 -10.31 9.99
N LEU A 101 -2.20 -10.54 8.69
CA LEU A 101 -0.99 -10.16 7.98
C LEU A 101 -1.31 -9.08 6.94
N LEU A 102 -0.73 -7.91 7.08
CA LEU A 102 -0.81 -6.85 6.07
C LEU A 102 0.35 -7.03 5.08
N VAL A 103 0.04 -7.39 3.84
CA VAL A 103 1.05 -7.67 2.81
C VAL A 103 0.89 -6.72 1.63
N GLY A 104 1.94 -5.97 1.27
CA GLY A 104 1.82 -5.13 0.08
C GLY A 104 2.98 -4.20 -0.21
N GLY A 105 2.85 -3.50 -1.34
CA GLY A 105 3.85 -2.57 -1.87
C GLY A 105 3.41 -1.11 -1.89
N THR A 106 2.15 -0.81 -1.56
CA THR A 106 1.64 0.57 -1.53
C THR A 106 1.94 1.21 -0.18
N GLY A 107 3.12 1.84 -0.08
CA GLY A 107 3.64 2.36 1.18
C GLY A 107 2.69 3.31 1.92
N LEU A 108 1.90 4.12 1.18
CA LEU A 108 0.90 5.01 1.78
C LEU A 108 -0.22 4.20 2.48
N TYR A 109 -0.69 3.09 1.88
CA TYR A 109 -1.71 2.23 2.49
C TYR A 109 -1.18 1.60 3.77
N VAL A 110 0.01 1.00 3.69
CA VAL A 110 0.70 0.40 4.84
C VAL A 110 0.85 1.41 5.97
N GLU A 111 1.42 2.57 5.70
CA GLU A 111 1.69 3.57 6.72
C GLU A 111 0.40 4.13 7.34
N THR A 112 -0.67 4.31 6.55
CA THR A 112 -1.96 4.75 7.05
C THR A 112 -2.62 3.71 7.94
N ALA A 113 -2.54 2.42 7.59
CA ALA A 113 -3.02 1.32 8.43
C ALA A 113 -2.27 1.28 9.77
N LEU A 114 -0.95 1.41 9.75
CA LEU A 114 -0.10 1.36 10.95
C LEU A 114 -0.29 2.55 11.88
N ARG A 115 -0.56 3.73 11.33
CA ARG A 115 -0.83 4.93 12.16
C ARG A 115 -2.13 4.83 12.94
N GLY A 116 -3.11 4.05 12.46
CA GLY A 116 -4.46 4.04 13.01
C GLY A 116 -5.20 5.38 12.88
N ASP A 117 -4.63 6.31 12.12
CA ASP A 117 -5.17 7.66 11.94
C ASP A 117 -6.53 7.65 11.24
N SER A 118 -7.38 8.58 11.64
CA SER A 118 -8.55 8.93 10.85
C SER A 118 -8.10 9.75 9.64
N LEU A 119 -8.48 9.31 8.44
CA LEU A 119 -8.31 10.13 7.25
C LEU A 119 -9.27 11.32 7.29
N SER A 120 -8.88 12.40 6.61
CA SER A 120 -9.76 13.55 6.43
C SER A 120 -11.02 13.17 5.64
N ASN A 121 -12.17 13.42 6.23
CA ASN A 121 -13.47 13.30 5.56
C ASN A 121 -13.86 14.57 4.76
N ALA A 122 -12.96 15.55 4.68
CA ALA A 122 -13.21 16.77 3.91
C ALA A 122 -13.50 16.42 2.44
N PRO A 123 -14.66 16.80 1.90
CA PRO A 123 -15.00 16.53 0.51
C PRO A 123 -14.05 17.28 -0.44
N GLN A 124 -13.99 16.82 -1.69
CA GLN A 124 -13.32 17.57 -2.74
C GLN A 124 -14.16 18.82 -3.06
N ASN A 125 -13.48 19.94 -3.28
CA ASN A 125 -14.12 21.23 -3.62
C ASN A 125 -13.66 21.66 -5.03
N GLU A 126 -14.46 21.28 -6.02
CA GLU A 126 -14.14 21.55 -7.44
C GLU A 126 -14.01 23.04 -7.76
N ARG A 127 -14.80 23.90 -7.09
CA ARG A 127 -14.69 25.35 -7.27
C ARG A 127 -13.37 25.86 -6.75
N LEU A 128 -13.00 25.50 -5.53
CA LEU A 128 -11.72 25.88 -4.93
C LEU A 128 -10.53 25.34 -5.75
N ARG A 129 -10.64 24.14 -6.30
CA ARG A 129 -9.60 23.56 -7.18
C ARG A 129 -9.38 24.39 -8.43
N LYS A 130 -10.46 24.81 -9.10
CA LYS A 130 -10.36 25.68 -10.29
C LYS A 130 -9.66 27.00 -9.97
N ASP A 131 -9.99 27.61 -8.83
CA ASP A 131 -9.38 28.87 -8.40
C ASP A 131 -7.89 28.71 -8.07
N LEU A 132 -7.49 27.56 -7.56
CA LEU A 132 -6.11 27.27 -7.15
C LEU A 132 -5.22 26.68 -8.27
N TYR A 133 -5.81 26.11 -9.32
CA TYR A 133 -5.08 25.31 -10.32
C TYR A 133 -3.99 26.06 -11.07
N ASN A 134 -4.19 27.36 -11.29
CA ASN A 134 -3.27 28.22 -12.05
C ASN A 134 -2.23 28.94 -11.17
N LEU A 135 -2.26 28.72 -9.85
CA LEU A 135 -1.32 29.34 -8.93
C LEU A 135 0.02 28.59 -8.91
N SER A 136 1.10 29.30 -8.63
CA SER A 136 2.41 28.71 -8.42
C SER A 136 2.43 27.81 -7.17
N HIS A 137 3.34 26.85 -7.11
CA HIS A 137 3.45 25.95 -5.94
C HIS A 137 3.80 26.73 -4.65
N GLU A 138 4.55 27.84 -4.76
CA GLU A 138 4.86 28.69 -3.61
C GLU A 138 3.63 29.47 -3.13
N ASP A 139 2.85 30.05 -4.03
CA ASP A 139 1.61 30.73 -3.66
C ASP A 139 0.63 29.78 -2.94
N LEU A 140 0.54 28.53 -3.43
CA LEU A 140 -0.28 27.49 -2.78
C LEU A 140 0.22 27.17 -1.37
N LYS A 141 1.53 27.10 -1.16
CA LYS A 141 2.09 26.89 0.18
C LYS A 141 1.81 28.07 1.10
N ASP A 142 1.85 29.30 0.58
CA ASP A 142 1.52 30.51 1.35
C ASP A 142 0.04 30.54 1.74
N ILE A 143 -0.86 30.16 0.83
CA ILE A 143 -2.29 29.99 1.15
C ILE A 143 -2.46 28.96 2.26
N LEU A 144 -1.80 27.80 2.16
CA LEU A 144 -1.88 26.75 3.18
C LEU A 144 -1.38 27.22 4.55
N ARG A 145 -0.29 28.01 4.59
CA ARG A 145 0.25 28.62 5.83
C ARG A 145 -0.78 29.52 6.53
N ARG A 146 -1.58 30.27 5.77
CA ARG A 146 -2.66 31.14 6.34
C ARG A 146 -3.76 30.33 7.05
N TYR A 147 -3.98 29.09 6.66
CA TYR A 147 -4.87 28.16 7.37
C TYR A 147 -4.20 27.46 8.57
N GLY A 148 -2.97 27.84 8.94
CA GLY A 148 -2.23 27.20 10.03
C GLY A 148 -1.46 25.93 9.62
N GLY A 149 -1.45 25.64 8.31
CA GLY A 149 -0.83 24.43 7.78
C GLY A 149 -1.63 23.17 8.10
N THR A 150 -1.21 22.04 7.50
CA THR A 150 -1.69 20.72 7.89
C THR A 150 -0.46 19.86 8.19
N PRO A 151 -0.12 19.62 9.45
CA PRO A 151 1.13 18.91 9.83
C PRO A 151 1.26 17.50 9.25
N ARG A 152 0.19 16.95 8.69
CA ARG A 152 0.09 15.56 8.26
C ARG A 152 -0.12 15.37 6.76
N THR A 153 -0.13 16.45 5.96
CA THR A 153 -0.35 16.36 4.53
C THR A 153 0.96 16.56 3.77
N ASP A 154 1.27 15.62 2.89
CA ASP A 154 2.40 15.77 1.96
C ASP A 154 2.10 16.90 0.95
N ILE A 155 2.91 17.92 0.95
CA ILE A 155 2.82 19.10 0.07
C ILE A 155 3.89 19.08 -1.04
N GLY A 156 4.48 17.94 -1.33
CA GLY A 156 5.55 17.76 -2.32
C GLY A 156 5.12 17.96 -3.80
N SER A 157 3.85 18.32 -4.07
CA SER A 157 3.38 18.65 -5.42
C SER A 157 2.19 19.61 -5.37
N VAL A 158 1.97 20.38 -6.45
CA VAL A 158 0.82 21.27 -6.63
C VAL A 158 -0.50 20.59 -6.26
N ARG A 159 -0.77 19.40 -6.84
CA ARG A 159 -2.00 18.64 -6.57
C ARG A 159 -2.19 18.27 -5.09
N ARG A 160 -1.11 17.88 -4.41
CA ARG A 160 -1.15 17.55 -2.97
C ARG A 160 -1.34 18.79 -2.12
N THR A 161 -0.72 19.90 -2.47
CA THR A 161 -0.87 21.16 -1.77
C THR A 161 -2.29 21.71 -1.93
N ILE A 162 -2.90 21.61 -3.12
CA ILE A 162 -4.31 21.94 -3.33
C ILE A 162 -5.20 21.08 -2.42
N ARG A 163 -4.95 19.78 -2.35
CA ARG A 163 -5.72 18.91 -1.43
C ARG A 163 -5.53 19.29 0.03
N ALA A 164 -4.34 19.69 0.44
CA ALA A 164 -4.07 20.18 1.78
C ALA A 164 -4.88 21.45 2.09
N ILE A 165 -4.96 22.37 1.13
CA ILE A 165 -5.75 23.62 1.26
C ILE A 165 -7.25 23.29 1.36
N GLU A 166 -7.78 22.37 0.54
CA GLU A 166 -9.18 21.93 0.64
C GLU A 166 -9.53 21.42 2.05
N ILE A 167 -8.66 20.56 2.58
CA ILE A 167 -8.81 19.97 3.92
C ILE A 167 -8.76 21.06 4.99
N ALA A 168 -7.77 21.95 4.91
CA ALA A 168 -7.61 23.04 5.88
C ALA A 168 -8.78 24.02 5.84
N ALA A 169 -9.24 24.41 4.65
CA ALA A 169 -10.41 25.28 4.47
C ALA A 169 -11.70 24.62 5.00
N TYR A 170 -11.87 23.32 4.76
CA TYR A 170 -13.03 22.58 5.27
C TYR A 170 -13.07 22.57 6.80
N TYR A 171 -11.97 22.23 7.47
CA TYR A 171 -11.94 22.20 8.93
C TYR A 171 -11.83 23.58 9.59
N ALA A 172 -11.40 24.60 8.87
CA ALA A 172 -11.55 25.97 9.33
C ALA A 172 -13.04 26.37 9.44
N ARG A 173 -13.88 25.86 8.51
CA ARG A 173 -15.33 26.08 8.51
C ARG A 173 -16.11 25.15 9.44
N TYR A 174 -15.65 23.90 9.61
CA TYR A 174 -16.29 22.86 10.38
C TYR A 174 -15.32 22.23 11.41
N PRO A 175 -14.88 23.00 12.41
CA PRO A 175 -13.83 22.58 13.33
C PRO A 175 -14.21 21.39 14.22
N GLU A 176 -15.51 21.13 14.41
CA GLU A 176 -16.02 19.96 15.15
C GLU A 176 -15.87 18.64 14.39
N GLN A 177 -15.72 18.71 13.07
CA GLN A 177 -15.52 17.54 12.19
C GLN A 177 -14.05 17.19 12.01
N ASP A 178 -13.10 17.99 12.54
CA ASP A 178 -11.67 17.75 12.42
C ASP A 178 -11.26 16.49 13.19
N PRO A 179 -10.91 15.38 12.50
CA PRO A 179 -10.58 14.13 13.16
C PRO A 179 -9.28 14.21 13.96
N TRP A 180 -8.44 15.20 13.67
CA TRP A 180 -7.12 15.36 14.31
C TRP A 180 -7.15 16.15 15.61
N LYS A 181 -8.18 16.99 15.82
CA LYS A 181 -8.36 17.70 17.10
C LYS A 181 -8.58 16.75 18.27
N LYS A 182 -9.37 15.70 18.07
CA LYS A 182 -9.62 14.67 19.08
C LYS A 182 -8.37 13.83 19.36
N LEU A 183 -7.59 13.52 18.33
CA LEU A 183 -6.37 12.70 18.46
C LEU A 183 -5.26 13.42 19.25
N ASN A 184 -5.08 14.72 19.04
CA ASN A 184 -4.07 15.51 19.77
C ASN A 184 -4.39 15.64 21.28
N ALA A 185 -5.64 15.50 21.68
CA ALA A 185 -6.04 15.45 23.08
C ALA A 185 -5.70 14.10 23.74
N THR A 186 -5.76 13.01 22.98
CA THR A 186 -5.55 11.63 23.48
C THR A 186 -4.06 11.23 23.52
N VAL A 187 -3.25 11.74 22.59
CA VAL A 187 -1.80 11.41 22.49
C VAL A 187 -0.99 12.00 23.64
N LYS A 188 -1.46 13.06 24.31
CA LYS A 188 -0.79 13.63 25.48
C LYS A 188 -0.90 12.79 26.76
N THR A 189 -1.67 11.70 26.77
CA THR A 189 -1.98 10.91 27.99
C THR A 189 -1.42 9.48 28.00
N GLN A 190 -0.70 9.03 26.96
CA GLN A 190 -0.15 7.66 26.93
C GLN A 190 1.37 7.66 26.77
N GLY A 191 2.04 7.81 27.91
CA GLY A 191 3.45 7.44 28.06
C GLY A 191 3.60 5.91 28.12
N ASN A 192 3.90 5.28 27.01
CA ASN A 192 4.55 3.97 26.88
C ASN A 192 4.71 3.62 25.39
N GLU A 193 5.55 4.38 24.68
CA GLU A 193 5.76 4.19 23.23
C GLU A 193 6.49 2.88 22.86
N ALA A 194 7.23 2.28 23.80
CA ALA A 194 8.04 1.10 23.51
C ALA A 194 7.23 -0.21 23.38
N GLN A 195 6.04 -0.29 23.97
CA GLN A 195 5.22 -1.52 23.96
C GLN A 195 4.33 -1.69 22.72
N ASN A 196 4.19 -0.66 21.89
CA ASN A 196 3.20 -0.62 20.80
C ASN A 196 3.81 -0.48 19.40
N SER A 197 5.10 -0.74 19.22
CA SER A 197 5.73 -0.65 17.90
C SER A 197 5.21 -1.74 16.95
N PRO A 198 4.68 -1.38 15.76
CA PRO A 198 4.20 -2.35 14.80
C PRO A 198 5.34 -3.26 14.34
N LEU A 199 5.03 -4.55 14.09
CA LEU A 199 5.97 -5.51 13.58
C LEU A 199 6.02 -5.39 12.06
N ILE A 200 7.12 -4.87 11.51
CA ILE A 200 7.29 -4.62 10.09
C ILE A 200 8.48 -5.40 9.55
N LEU A 201 8.20 -6.33 8.65
CA LEU A 201 9.18 -7.08 7.87
C LEU A 201 9.32 -6.43 6.49
N CYS A 202 10.54 -6.20 6.03
CA CYS A 202 10.81 -5.55 4.75
C CYS A 202 11.75 -6.38 3.88
N ILE A 203 11.26 -6.95 2.79
CA ILE A 203 12.11 -7.68 1.84
C ILE A 203 12.99 -6.68 1.10
N GLN A 204 14.30 -6.91 1.13
CA GLN A 204 15.29 -6.14 0.41
C GLN A 204 15.99 -7.00 -0.63
N LEU A 205 16.18 -6.43 -1.82
CA LEU A 205 16.92 -7.06 -2.92
C LEU A 205 18.05 -6.16 -3.38
N PRO A 206 19.24 -6.72 -3.74
CA PRO A 206 20.25 -6.02 -4.50
C PRO A 206 19.65 -5.44 -5.79
N ARG A 207 20.26 -4.37 -6.30
CA ARG A 207 19.73 -3.67 -7.49
C ARG A 207 19.68 -4.60 -8.70
N GLU A 208 20.75 -5.35 -8.94
CA GLU A 208 20.90 -6.24 -10.10
C GLU A 208 19.82 -7.31 -10.07
N GLU A 209 19.63 -7.96 -8.92
CA GLU A 209 18.64 -9.02 -8.74
C GLU A 209 17.21 -8.49 -8.92
N ARG A 210 16.94 -7.31 -8.38
CA ARG A 210 15.62 -6.66 -8.57
C ARG A 210 15.36 -6.34 -10.04
N VAL A 211 16.35 -5.83 -10.77
CA VAL A 211 16.24 -5.53 -12.21
C VAL A 211 15.99 -6.81 -13.00
N ARG A 212 16.73 -7.88 -12.73
CA ARG A 212 16.56 -9.18 -13.37
C ARG A 212 15.15 -9.72 -13.15
N ARG A 213 14.68 -9.81 -11.89
CA ARG A 213 13.35 -10.32 -11.57
C ARG A 213 12.22 -9.49 -12.18
N ILE A 214 12.38 -8.18 -12.28
CA ILE A 214 11.39 -7.30 -12.94
C ILE A 214 11.30 -7.64 -14.43
N GLY A 215 12.42 -7.79 -15.12
CA GLY A 215 12.43 -8.14 -16.55
C GLY A 215 11.81 -9.51 -16.82
N GLU A 216 12.21 -10.54 -16.06
CA GLU A 216 11.65 -11.89 -16.17
C GLU A 216 10.15 -11.93 -15.92
N ARG A 217 9.68 -11.24 -14.87
CA ARG A 217 8.26 -11.16 -14.56
C ARG A 217 7.47 -10.41 -15.63
N LEU A 218 8.00 -9.33 -16.18
CA LEU A 218 7.33 -8.61 -17.27
C LEU A 218 7.21 -9.49 -18.51
N LYS A 219 8.29 -10.18 -18.90
CA LYS A 219 8.27 -11.12 -20.03
C LYS A 219 7.22 -12.20 -19.82
N LYS A 220 7.23 -12.88 -18.68
CA LYS A 220 6.27 -13.92 -18.32
C LYS A 220 4.82 -13.42 -18.43
N ARG A 221 4.52 -12.25 -17.90
CA ARG A 221 3.17 -11.67 -17.94
C ARG A 221 2.69 -11.32 -19.36
N LEU A 222 3.61 -10.85 -20.20
CA LEU A 222 3.29 -10.62 -21.61
C LEU A 222 2.96 -11.94 -22.35
N GLU A 223 3.62 -13.03 -21.97
CA GLU A 223 3.33 -14.38 -22.48
C GLU A 223 2.03 -14.96 -21.92
N GLU A 224 1.62 -14.57 -20.71
CA GLU A 224 0.39 -14.98 -20.03
C GLU A 224 -0.86 -14.22 -20.46
N GLY A 225 -0.75 -13.24 -21.39
CA GLY A 225 -1.90 -12.51 -21.93
C GLY A 225 -2.14 -11.15 -21.29
N LEU A 226 -1.09 -10.47 -20.84
CA LEU A 226 -1.22 -9.15 -20.22
C LEU A 226 -1.79 -8.08 -21.17
N ILE A 227 -1.50 -8.16 -22.47
CA ILE A 227 -2.06 -7.23 -23.47
C ILE A 227 -3.54 -7.54 -23.67
N GLU A 228 -3.88 -8.80 -23.82
CA GLU A 228 -5.23 -9.31 -23.99
C GLU A 228 -6.13 -8.98 -22.79
N GLU A 229 -5.60 -8.97 -21.56
CA GLU A 229 -6.33 -8.51 -20.37
C GLU A 229 -6.77 -7.04 -20.54
N VAL A 230 -5.91 -6.16 -21.03
CA VAL A 230 -6.24 -4.74 -21.25
C VAL A 230 -7.22 -4.57 -22.41
N GLU A 231 -7.07 -5.32 -23.52
CA GLU A 231 -8.02 -5.34 -24.63
C GLU A 231 -9.42 -5.73 -24.16
N GLN A 232 -9.54 -6.78 -23.34
CA GLN A 232 -10.82 -7.22 -22.78
C GLN A 232 -11.45 -6.16 -21.85
N LEU A 233 -10.65 -5.44 -21.08
CA LEU A 233 -11.14 -4.34 -20.25
C LEU A 233 -11.70 -3.21 -21.10
N ILE A 234 -11.00 -2.81 -22.18
CA ILE A 234 -11.50 -1.81 -23.15
C ILE A 234 -12.78 -2.31 -23.81
N ALA A 235 -12.79 -3.54 -24.30
CA ALA A 235 -13.97 -4.14 -24.95
C ALA A 235 -15.18 -4.24 -24.01
N SER A 236 -14.95 -4.37 -22.70
CA SER A 236 -16.01 -4.36 -21.68
C SER A 236 -16.50 -2.96 -21.29
N GLY A 237 -16.01 -1.90 -21.95
CA GLY A 237 -16.45 -0.52 -21.74
C GLY A 237 -15.71 0.25 -20.66
N VAL A 238 -14.58 -0.25 -20.17
CA VAL A 238 -13.75 0.53 -19.24
C VAL A 238 -13.09 1.69 -20.00
N PRO A 239 -13.30 2.96 -19.58
CA PRO A 239 -12.71 4.11 -20.26
C PRO A 239 -11.17 4.05 -20.30
N THR A 240 -10.58 4.35 -21.46
CA THR A 240 -9.11 4.32 -21.65
C THR A 240 -8.38 5.28 -20.71
N GLU A 241 -8.97 6.44 -20.43
CA GLU A 241 -8.45 7.42 -19.46
C GLU A 241 -8.37 6.84 -18.05
N ARG A 242 -9.28 5.93 -17.69
CA ARG A 242 -9.23 5.22 -16.41
C ARG A 242 -8.13 4.19 -16.40
N LEU A 243 -7.98 3.39 -17.47
CA LEU A 243 -6.92 2.40 -17.59
C LEU A 243 -5.54 3.07 -17.46
N ILE A 244 -5.32 4.21 -18.09
CA ILE A 244 -4.09 5.01 -17.96
C ILE A 244 -3.80 5.41 -16.50
N GLN A 245 -4.81 5.56 -15.65
CA GLN A 245 -4.66 5.92 -14.23
C GLN A 245 -4.44 4.73 -13.30
N TYR A 246 -4.78 3.50 -13.72
CA TYR A 246 -4.72 2.33 -12.85
C TYR A 246 -3.32 1.78 -12.59
N GLY A 247 -2.32 2.18 -13.32
CA GLY A 247 -0.95 1.74 -13.08
C GLY A 247 -0.08 1.77 -14.32
N LEU A 248 1.13 1.28 -14.17
CA LEU A 248 2.12 1.35 -15.23
C LEU A 248 1.75 0.40 -16.38
N GLU A 249 1.41 -0.83 -16.05
CA GLU A 249 1.05 -1.87 -17.01
C GLU A 249 -0.13 -1.42 -17.87
N TYR A 250 -1.23 -1.03 -17.24
CA TYR A 250 -2.44 -0.57 -17.93
C TYR A 250 -2.19 0.70 -18.74
N ARG A 251 -1.40 1.65 -18.23
CA ARG A 251 -1.04 2.88 -18.95
C ARG A 251 -0.34 2.58 -20.27
N PHE A 252 0.79 1.88 -20.21
CA PHE A 252 1.63 1.70 -21.38
C PHE A 252 0.99 0.77 -22.41
N ILE A 253 0.25 -0.24 -21.96
CA ILE A 253 -0.47 -1.14 -22.86
C ILE A 253 -1.65 -0.41 -23.52
N THR A 254 -2.43 0.40 -22.77
CA THR A 254 -3.48 1.23 -23.36
C THR A 254 -2.91 2.18 -24.42
N GLN A 255 -1.76 2.82 -24.16
CA GLN A 255 -1.10 3.68 -25.14
C GLN A 255 -0.66 2.90 -26.39
N HIS A 256 -0.19 1.68 -26.24
CA HIS A 256 0.12 0.81 -27.38
C HIS A 256 -1.15 0.45 -28.18
N LEU A 257 -2.22 0.06 -27.52
CA LEU A 257 -3.49 -0.29 -28.16
C LEU A 257 -4.16 0.90 -28.88
N LEU A 258 -3.89 2.12 -28.41
CA LEU A 258 -4.31 3.37 -29.07
C LEU A 258 -3.38 3.79 -30.22
N GLY A 259 -2.30 3.04 -30.50
CA GLY A 259 -1.35 3.36 -31.57
C GLY A 259 -0.32 4.45 -31.23
N GLU A 260 -0.26 4.88 -29.96
CA GLU A 260 0.70 5.91 -29.52
C GLU A 260 2.13 5.36 -29.36
N LEU A 261 2.28 4.04 -29.16
CA LEU A 261 3.56 3.37 -28.95
C LEU A 261 3.63 2.08 -29.79
N SER A 262 4.80 1.79 -30.36
CA SER A 262 5.06 0.44 -30.87
C SER A 262 5.10 -0.58 -29.73
N ARG A 263 5.02 -1.88 -30.04
CA ARG A 263 5.11 -2.93 -29.02
C ARG A 263 6.46 -2.91 -28.30
N GLU A 264 7.53 -2.71 -29.04
CA GLU A 264 8.90 -2.63 -28.53
C GLU A 264 9.09 -1.42 -27.61
N GLU A 265 8.59 -0.25 -28.03
CA GLU A 265 8.62 0.97 -27.21
C GLU A 265 7.80 0.80 -25.92
N MET A 266 6.62 0.21 -26.00
CA MET A 266 5.76 -0.06 -24.87
C MET A 266 6.49 -0.93 -23.84
N ILE A 267 7.08 -2.06 -24.26
CA ILE A 267 7.83 -2.97 -23.37
C ILE A 267 9.01 -2.24 -22.72
N ALA A 268 9.82 -1.55 -23.51
CA ALA A 268 11.01 -0.85 -23.01
C ALA A 268 10.67 0.23 -21.98
N ARG A 269 9.66 1.07 -22.29
CA ARG A 269 9.20 2.14 -21.39
C ARG A 269 8.55 1.59 -20.13
N LEU A 270 7.73 0.54 -20.25
CA LEU A 270 7.09 -0.12 -19.10
C LEU A 270 8.13 -0.71 -18.16
N GLU A 271 9.13 -1.43 -18.67
CA GLU A 271 10.18 -2.02 -17.85
C GLU A 271 10.95 -0.94 -17.06
N ILE A 272 11.35 0.16 -17.71
CA ILE A 272 12.00 1.29 -17.05
C ILE A 272 11.10 1.87 -15.95
N ALA A 273 9.81 2.05 -16.24
CA ALA A 273 8.85 2.61 -15.29
C ALA A 273 8.63 1.71 -14.07
N ILE A 274 8.60 0.37 -14.25
CA ILE A 274 8.52 -0.61 -13.15
C ILE A 274 9.77 -0.55 -12.28
N ARG A 275 10.98 -0.48 -12.88
CA ARG A 275 12.24 -0.32 -12.14
C ARG A 275 12.26 0.96 -11.29
N GLN A 276 11.78 2.07 -11.85
CA GLN A 276 11.63 3.33 -11.13
C GLN A 276 10.59 3.24 -10.02
N PHE A 277 9.48 2.54 -10.24
CA PHE A 277 8.45 2.32 -9.24
C PHE A 277 9.00 1.50 -8.06
N ALA A 278 9.70 0.41 -8.32
CA ALA A 278 10.35 -0.40 -7.29
C ALA A 278 11.37 0.41 -6.46
N LYS A 279 12.13 1.33 -7.11
CA LYS A 279 13.02 2.26 -6.40
C LYS A 279 12.24 3.19 -5.47
N ARG A 280 11.09 3.75 -5.94
CA ARG A 280 10.24 4.62 -5.11
C ARG A 280 9.65 3.87 -3.92
N GLN A 281 9.22 2.62 -4.08
CA GLN A 281 8.74 1.78 -2.98
C GLN A 281 9.81 1.65 -1.89
N MET A 282 11.04 1.28 -2.27
CA MET A 282 12.15 1.16 -1.30
C MET A 282 12.53 2.50 -0.65
N THR A 283 12.44 3.60 -1.39
CA THR A 283 12.65 4.94 -0.83
C THR A 283 11.58 5.27 0.23
N TRP A 284 10.33 4.88 -0.03
CA TRP A 284 9.24 5.06 0.95
C TRP A 284 9.50 4.25 2.22
N PHE A 285 9.80 2.95 2.09
CA PHE A 285 10.02 2.07 3.23
C PHE A 285 11.24 2.51 4.07
N ARG A 286 12.35 2.87 3.44
CA ARG A 286 13.48 3.47 4.16
C ARG A 286 13.10 4.78 4.85
N GLY A 287 12.24 5.57 4.24
CA GLY A 287 11.67 6.79 4.83
C GLY A 287 10.80 6.53 6.06
N MET A 288 10.15 5.37 6.16
CA MET A 288 9.41 4.99 7.37
C MET A 288 10.33 4.91 8.59
N GLY A 289 11.55 4.39 8.44
CA GLY A 289 12.55 4.39 9.52
C GLY A 289 12.83 5.80 10.06
N ARG A 290 12.95 6.79 9.17
CA ARG A 290 13.13 8.19 9.58
C ARG A 290 11.90 8.81 10.24
N ARG A 291 10.72 8.22 10.03
CA ARG A 291 9.45 8.60 10.66
C ARG A 291 9.15 7.82 11.94
N GLY A 292 10.15 7.09 12.49
CA GLY A 292 10.06 6.40 13.78
C GLY A 292 9.61 4.94 13.72
N TYR A 293 9.43 4.35 12.54
CA TYR A 293 9.13 2.92 12.43
C TYR A 293 10.40 2.08 12.47
N THR A 294 10.35 0.96 13.20
CA THR A 294 11.41 -0.07 13.15
C THR A 294 11.05 -1.12 12.10
N LEU A 295 11.90 -1.28 11.08
CA LEU A 295 11.75 -2.30 10.05
C LEU A 295 12.81 -3.38 10.23
N HIS A 296 12.39 -4.64 10.24
CA HIS A 296 13.29 -5.78 10.13
C HIS A 296 13.49 -6.13 8.65
N TYR A 297 14.74 -6.05 8.18
CA TYR A 297 15.05 -6.29 6.77
C TYR A 297 15.39 -7.76 6.55
N LEU A 298 14.71 -8.37 5.58
CA LEU A 298 14.92 -9.74 5.11
C LEU A 298 15.68 -9.73 3.79
N ASP A 299 16.71 -10.57 3.67
CA ASP A 299 17.48 -10.69 2.42
C ASP A 299 16.70 -11.50 1.37
N GLY A 300 16.02 -10.81 0.47
CA GLY A 300 15.19 -11.42 -0.58
C GLY A 300 15.93 -12.26 -1.62
N THR A 301 17.26 -12.47 -1.50
CA THR A 301 18.01 -13.44 -2.30
C THR A 301 17.90 -14.86 -1.77
N GLN A 302 17.49 -15.00 -0.52
CA GLN A 302 17.27 -16.30 0.14
C GLN A 302 16.00 -16.99 -0.38
N SER A 303 15.90 -18.30 -0.12
CA SER A 303 14.67 -19.06 -0.40
C SER A 303 13.50 -18.59 0.48
N THR A 304 12.27 -18.80 0.00
CA THR A 304 11.06 -18.46 0.77
C THR A 304 11.03 -19.15 2.14
N ASP A 305 11.47 -20.40 2.23
CA ASP A 305 11.52 -21.16 3.49
C ASP A 305 12.49 -20.53 4.50
N ARG A 306 13.67 -20.10 4.03
CA ARG A 306 14.66 -19.43 4.89
C ARG A 306 14.15 -18.08 5.37
N LEU A 307 13.54 -17.30 4.48
CA LEU A 307 12.93 -16.02 4.83
C LEU A 307 11.76 -16.20 5.82
N CYS A 308 10.94 -17.24 5.63
CA CYS A 308 9.85 -17.56 6.55
C CYS A 308 10.40 -17.91 7.94
N GLN A 309 11.41 -18.76 8.02
CA GLN A 309 12.04 -19.11 9.29
C GLN A 309 12.56 -17.85 10.02
N GLU A 310 13.33 -17.01 9.34
CA GLU A 310 13.87 -15.75 9.90
C GLU A 310 12.75 -14.82 10.38
N ALA A 311 11.69 -14.68 9.56
CA ALA A 311 10.52 -13.90 9.92
C ALA A 311 9.82 -14.41 11.18
N LEU A 312 9.60 -15.71 11.29
CA LEU A 312 8.97 -16.34 12.46
C LEU A 312 9.82 -16.20 13.73
N GLU A 313 11.14 -16.37 13.63
CA GLU A 313 12.06 -16.15 14.73
C GLU A 313 11.97 -14.70 15.25
N TYR A 314 11.96 -13.71 14.34
CA TYR A 314 11.80 -12.30 14.71
C TYR A 314 10.44 -12.00 15.34
N ILE A 315 9.35 -12.54 14.79
CA ILE A 315 7.98 -12.42 15.35
C ILE A 315 7.94 -12.97 16.77
N CYS A 316 8.48 -14.18 17.00
CA CYS A 316 8.53 -14.82 18.31
C CYS A 316 9.36 -14.02 19.33
N LEU A 317 10.52 -13.48 18.94
CA LEU A 317 11.35 -12.66 19.78
C LEU A 317 10.61 -11.40 20.25
N LYS A 318 9.91 -10.73 19.34
CA LYS A 318 9.10 -9.55 19.68
C LYS A 318 7.95 -9.87 20.62
N ALA A 319 7.25 -10.98 20.40
CA ALA A 319 6.17 -11.43 21.27
C ALA A 319 6.66 -11.75 22.71
N ARG A 320 7.81 -12.41 22.85
CA ARG A 320 8.41 -12.72 24.17
C ARG A 320 8.86 -11.48 24.93
N GLY A 321 9.46 -10.49 24.26
CA GLY A 321 9.85 -9.22 24.84
C GLY A 321 8.67 -8.43 25.41
N GLN A 322 7.49 -8.57 24.81
CA GLN A 322 6.24 -7.97 25.32
C GLN A 322 5.71 -8.71 26.56
N THR A 323 5.84 -10.03 26.62
CA THR A 323 5.35 -10.84 27.74
C THR A 323 6.18 -10.63 29.02
N GLN A 324 7.50 -10.44 28.90
CA GLN A 324 8.37 -10.20 30.07
C GLN A 324 8.12 -8.84 30.74
N LEU A 325 7.72 -7.82 29.97
CA LEU A 325 7.39 -6.50 30.50
C LEU A 325 6.03 -6.48 31.23
N THR A 326 5.08 -7.30 30.83
CA THR A 326 3.78 -7.43 31.52
C THR A 326 3.87 -8.22 32.81
N SER A 327 4.78 -9.19 32.91
CA SER A 327 5.02 -9.98 34.15
C SER A 327 5.86 -9.27 35.18
N SER A 328 6.56 -8.19 34.84
CA SER A 328 7.32 -7.36 35.78
C SER A 328 6.52 -6.18 36.37
N LEU A 329 5.28 -6.01 35.95
CA LEU A 329 4.35 -4.98 36.42
C LEU A 329 3.15 -5.55 37.18
N SER A 330 3.11 -6.86 37.41
CA SER A 330 2.18 -7.57 38.29
C SER A 330 2.90 -7.98 39.57
#